data_c2903b2c0c868487ab42160227b60290
#
_entry.id   c2903b2c0c868487ab42160227b60290
#
_cell.length_a   1.000
_cell.length_b   1.000
_cell.length_c   1.000
_cell.angle_alpha   90.00
_cell.angle_beta   90.00
_cell.angle_gamma   90.00
#
_symmetry.space_group_name_H-M   'P 1'
#
loop_
_entity.id
_entity.type
_entity.pdbx_description
1 polymer ?
#
loop_
_entity_poly.entity_id
_entity_poly.type
_entity_poly.pdbx_seq_one_letter_code
_entity_poly.pdbx_strand_id
1 'polypeptide(L)'
;INRPFSNFKALTMPGFGTTSRTLENAKKLMTALGVSFNEIDIRPLCFEEMKALNHKPFEIEINALDLNTFIGLLKKVPLVKKNDLVFENIQARRRTSLLMNRGFVIGTGDLSELALGWCTFNADHMSMYNPNSSIPKTLVKFLVEWVANNSYEEPIRSILLDIAQTVISPELLPLGENDQEIQSTEASVGPYELHDFFLYHWIRNSFNPEKILFLATQTKFHKPYTNIELKQWLDKFMQRFFSQQYKRSTLPDGPKVGTVSLSPRGDWRMPSDINHL
;
A
#
# COMPACT_ATOMS: atom_id res chain seq x y z
N ILE A 1 16.98 15.39 -16.42
CA ILE A 1 16.43 16.70 -16.04
C ILE A 1 16.51 16.76 -14.53
N ASN A 2 17.60 17.37 -14.00
CA ASN A 2 17.73 17.63 -12.56
C ASN A 2 16.75 18.75 -12.19
N ARG A 3 15.51 18.41 -11.87
CA ARG A 3 14.61 19.35 -11.20
C ARG A 3 14.88 19.26 -9.69
N PRO A 4 15.14 20.37 -9.01
CA PRO A 4 15.35 20.35 -7.58
C PRO A 4 14.10 19.84 -6.86
N PHE A 5 14.27 19.08 -5.78
CA PHE A 5 13.16 18.56 -4.97
C PHE A 5 12.21 19.64 -4.45
N SER A 6 12.68 20.90 -4.40
CA SER A 6 11.87 22.08 -4.06
C SER A 6 10.64 22.29 -4.96
N ASN A 7 10.61 21.70 -6.16
CA ASN A 7 9.43 21.73 -7.06
C ASN A 7 8.35 20.73 -6.65
N PHE A 8 8.64 19.80 -5.75
CA PHE A 8 7.66 18.88 -5.20
C PHE A 8 7.03 19.46 -3.94
N LYS A 9 5.75 19.23 -3.80
CA LYS A 9 5.00 19.53 -2.57
C LYS A 9 4.49 18.22 -2.00
N ALA A 10 4.86 17.91 -0.78
CA ALA A 10 4.40 16.72 -0.12
C ALA A 10 3.28 17.04 0.89
N LEU A 11 2.40 16.05 1.08
CA LEU A 11 1.42 16.10 2.16
C LEU A 11 1.63 14.87 3.06
N THR A 12 1.80 15.10 4.35
CA THR A 12 1.67 14.04 5.33
C THR A 12 0.31 14.15 6.00
N MET A 13 -0.43 13.06 6.03
CA MET A 13 -1.83 13.04 6.41
C MET A 13 -2.08 11.94 7.46
N PRO A 14 -1.70 12.21 8.74
CA PRO A 14 -1.92 11.23 9.79
C PRO A 14 -3.39 10.90 9.94
N GLY A 15 -3.69 9.60 10.00
CA GLY A 15 -4.99 9.01 10.27
C GLY A 15 -5.01 8.27 11.61
N PHE A 16 -6.01 7.41 11.80
CA PHE A 16 -6.19 6.67 13.05
C PHE A 16 -5.17 5.53 13.25
N GLY A 17 -4.50 5.08 12.18
CA GLY A 17 -3.50 4.01 12.21
C GLY A 17 -2.06 4.48 11.94
N THR A 18 -1.84 5.77 11.83
CA THR A 18 -0.50 6.31 11.55
C THR A 18 0.35 6.27 12.81
N THR A 19 1.47 5.53 12.78
CA THR A 19 2.39 5.46 13.91
C THR A 19 3.26 6.72 14.01
N SER A 20 3.75 7.02 15.22
CA SER A 20 4.70 8.12 15.44
C SER A 20 5.96 7.94 14.59
N ARG A 21 6.48 6.72 14.50
CA ARG A 21 7.69 6.39 13.71
C ARG A 21 7.50 6.68 12.22
N THR A 22 6.39 6.22 11.62
CA THR A 22 6.09 6.50 10.21
C THR A 22 5.98 7.99 9.93
N LEU A 23 5.26 8.72 10.78
CA LEU A 23 5.09 10.16 10.63
C LEU A 23 6.42 10.93 10.76
N GLU A 24 7.23 10.58 11.74
CA GLU A 24 8.55 11.20 11.94
C GLU A 24 9.51 10.90 10.80
N ASN A 25 9.57 9.66 10.31
CA ASN A 25 10.42 9.28 9.19
C ASN A 25 10.02 10.04 7.91
N ALA A 26 8.72 10.17 7.64
CA ALA A 26 8.25 10.97 6.51
C ALA A 26 8.71 12.43 6.62
N LYS A 27 8.56 13.05 7.79
CA LYS A 27 9.00 14.44 8.04
C LYS A 27 10.52 14.61 7.91
N LYS A 28 11.28 13.71 8.53
CA LYS A 28 12.76 13.72 8.45
C LYS A 28 13.22 13.61 7.00
N LEU A 29 12.66 12.70 6.23
CA LEU A 29 13.03 12.50 4.82
C LEU A 29 12.70 13.74 3.98
N MET A 30 11.48 14.29 4.09
CA MET A 30 11.08 15.48 3.35
C MET A 30 11.97 16.67 3.67
N THR A 31 12.29 16.86 4.95
CA THR A 31 13.19 17.94 5.41
C THR A 31 14.61 17.75 4.86
N ALA A 32 15.16 16.54 4.96
CA ALA A 32 16.53 16.24 4.51
C ALA A 32 16.69 16.36 2.98
N LEU A 33 15.64 16.07 2.21
CA LEU A 33 15.61 16.24 0.76
C LEU A 33 15.26 17.67 0.31
N GLY A 34 14.95 18.58 1.22
CA GLY A 34 14.52 19.95 0.88
C GLY A 34 13.15 20.00 0.19
N VAL A 35 12.29 19.00 0.42
CA VAL A 35 10.92 18.99 -0.10
C VAL A 35 10.02 19.84 0.80
N SER A 36 9.29 20.78 0.23
CA SER A 36 8.26 21.51 0.97
C SER A 36 7.07 20.59 1.29
N PHE A 37 6.60 20.61 2.54
CA PHE A 37 5.48 19.77 2.93
C PHE A 37 4.50 20.47 3.88
N ASN A 38 3.27 19.94 3.89
CA ASN A 38 2.26 20.28 4.88
C ASN A 38 1.82 19.02 5.61
N GLU A 39 1.46 19.18 6.87
CA GLU A 39 0.78 18.13 7.65
C GLU A 39 -0.70 18.48 7.77
N ILE A 40 -1.56 17.51 7.49
CA ILE A 40 -3.01 17.64 7.61
C ILE A 40 -3.54 16.44 8.39
N ASP A 41 -3.97 16.65 9.61
CA ASP A 41 -4.67 15.61 10.37
C ASP A 41 -6.03 15.32 9.71
N ILE A 42 -6.20 14.11 9.18
CA ILE A 42 -7.43 13.72 8.51
C ILE A 42 -8.49 13.16 9.45
N ARG A 43 -8.16 12.87 10.70
CA ARG A 43 -9.07 12.24 11.67
C ARG A 43 -10.37 13.02 11.87
N PRO A 44 -10.35 14.36 12.02
CA PRO A 44 -11.58 15.14 12.15
C PRO A 44 -12.49 15.00 10.92
N LEU A 45 -11.92 15.07 9.72
CA LEU A 45 -12.68 14.94 8.47
C LEU A 45 -13.30 13.55 8.30
N CYS A 46 -12.52 12.51 8.63
CA CYS A 46 -12.99 11.13 8.57
C CYS A 46 -14.09 10.87 9.60
N PHE A 47 -13.96 11.44 10.80
CA PHE A 47 -14.95 11.29 11.87
C PHE A 47 -16.30 11.90 11.49
N GLU A 48 -16.31 13.10 10.93
CA GLU A 48 -17.54 13.73 10.45
C GLU A 48 -18.15 12.98 9.26
N GLU A 49 -17.33 12.43 8.35
CA GLU A 49 -17.83 11.60 7.24
C GLU A 49 -18.47 10.31 7.75
N MET A 50 -17.89 9.64 8.74
CA MET A 50 -18.50 8.46 9.38
C MET A 50 -19.85 8.79 10.03
N LYS A 51 -19.96 9.94 10.71
CA LYS A 51 -21.24 10.42 11.27
C LYS A 51 -22.27 10.66 10.17
N ALA A 52 -21.89 11.35 9.09
CA ALA A 52 -22.79 11.64 7.98
C ALA A 52 -23.33 10.38 7.29
N LEU A 53 -22.56 9.30 7.31
CA LEU A 53 -22.98 7.98 6.81
C LEU A 53 -23.74 7.14 7.84
N ASN A 54 -23.94 7.63 9.07
CA ASN A 54 -24.46 6.85 10.21
C ASN A 54 -23.68 5.54 10.42
N HIS A 55 -22.39 5.53 10.07
CA HIS A 55 -21.53 4.38 10.25
C HIS A 55 -21.16 4.20 11.73
N LYS A 56 -21.09 2.95 12.18
CA LYS A 56 -20.71 2.57 13.53
C LYS A 56 -19.36 1.84 13.47
N PRO A 57 -18.23 2.57 13.43
CA PRO A 57 -16.93 1.92 13.29
C PRO A 57 -16.69 0.94 14.45
N PHE A 58 -16.40 -0.30 14.12
CA PHE A 58 -16.20 -1.39 15.10
C PHE A 58 -17.36 -1.52 16.11
N GLU A 59 -18.59 -1.30 15.67
CA GLU A 59 -19.81 -1.31 16.47
C GLU A 59 -19.93 -0.14 17.49
N ILE A 60 -19.08 0.89 17.40
CA ILE A 60 -19.12 2.06 18.30
C ILE A 60 -20.15 3.07 17.77
N GLU A 61 -21.10 3.46 18.64
CA GLU A 61 -22.04 4.56 18.35
C GLU A 61 -21.31 5.89 18.48
N ILE A 62 -21.14 6.61 17.36
CA ILE A 62 -20.30 7.82 17.31
C ILE A 62 -21.07 9.14 17.23
N ASN A 63 -22.37 9.12 16.93
CA ASN A 63 -23.14 10.34 16.64
C ASN A 63 -23.14 11.36 17.80
N ALA A 64 -23.13 10.89 19.05
CA ALA A 64 -23.10 11.74 20.24
C ALA A 64 -21.68 11.95 20.81
N LEU A 65 -20.64 11.38 20.17
CA LEU A 65 -19.27 11.46 20.66
C LEU A 65 -18.52 12.64 20.06
N ASP A 66 -17.55 13.16 20.82
CA ASP A 66 -16.46 13.97 20.29
C ASP A 66 -15.31 13.07 19.78
N LEU A 67 -14.42 13.66 18.99
CA LEU A 67 -13.31 12.95 18.37
C LEU A 67 -12.34 12.32 19.39
N ASN A 68 -12.05 13.00 20.50
CA ASN A 68 -11.08 12.50 21.48
C ASN A 68 -11.63 11.28 22.23
N THR A 69 -12.90 11.32 22.60
CA THR A 69 -13.60 10.19 23.19
C THR A 69 -13.61 9.01 22.22
N PHE A 70 -13.90 9.25 20.94
CA PHE A 70 -13.86 8.21 19.92
C PHE A 70 -12.46 7.57 19.76
N ILE A 71 -11.39 8.37 19.69
CA ILE A 71 -10.01 7.87 19.63
C ILE A 71 -9.69 7.00 20.87
N GLY A 72 -10.15 7.41 22.04
CA GLY A 72 -9.99 6.64 23.27
C GLY A 72 -10.69 5.27 23.23
N LEU A 73 -11.87 5.19 22.61
CA LEU A 73 -12.59 3.94 22.40
C LEU A 73 -11.93 3.04 21.35
N LEU A 74 -11.43 3.62 20.26
CA LEU A 74 -10.72 2.87 19.21
C LEU A 74 -9.51 2.09 19.75
N LYS A 75 -8.77 2.67 20.70
CA LYS A 75 -7.62 2.00 21.34
C LYS A 75 -8.01 0.73 22.09
N LYS A 76 -9.24 0.68 22.59
CA LYS A 76 -9.79 -0.46 23.36
C LYS A 76 -10.40 -1.56 22.48
N VAL A 77 -10.54 -1.34 21.16
CA VAL A 77 -11.09 -2.35 20.25
C VAL A 77 -10.14 -3.54 20.17
N PRO A 78 -10.60 -4.77 20.45
CA PRO A 78 -9.75 -5.96 20.36
C PRO A 78 -9.25 -6.18 18.93
N LEU A 79 -8.00 -6.64 18.78
CA LEU A 79 -7.35 -6.91 17.51
C LEU A 79 -8.19 -7.75 16.54
N VAL A 80 -8.81 -8.81 17.05
CA VAL A 80 -9.65 -9.74 16.26
C VAL A 80 -10.85 -9.05 15.63
N LYS A 81 -11.29 -7.92 16.19
CA LYS A 81 -12.44 -7.13 15.72
C LYS A 81 -12.04 -5.95 14.83
N LYS A 82 -10.74 -5.69 14.66
CA LYS A 82 -10.25 -4.57 13.84
C LYS A 82 -10.30 -4.88 12.34
N ASN A 83 -11.51 -5.08 11.82
CA ASN A 83 -11.77 -5.20 10.39
C ASN A 83 -13.03 -4.39 10.06
N ASP A 84 -12.82 -3.21 9.50
CA ASP A 84 -13.90 -2.31 9.10
C ASP A 84 -13.50 -1.59 7.80
N LEU A 85 -13.95 -2.16 6.68
CA LEU A 85 -13.63 -1.63 5.34
C LEU A 85 -14.16 -0.21 5.12
N VAL A 86 -15.26 0.18 5.76
CA VAL A 86 -15.79 1.55 5.61
C VAL A 86 -14.87 2.54 6.32
N PHE A 87 -14.44 2.21 7.53
CA PHE A 87 -13.48 3.00 8.30
C PHE A 87 -12.14 3.18 7.56
N GLU A 88 -11.61 2.10 6.95
CA GLU A 88 -10.39 2.15 6.16
C GLU A 88 -10.58 2.96 4.87
N ASN A 89 -11.65 2.70 4.13
CA ASN A 89 -11.95 3.34 2.86
C ASN A 89 -12.16 4.87 2.97
N ILE A 90 -12.81 5.33 4.05
CA ILE A 90 -12.99 6.76 4.32
C ILE A 90 -11.62 7.44 4.46
N GLN A 91 -10.71 6.89 5.26
CA GLN A 91 -9.38 7.45 5.46
C GLN A 91 -8.58 7.49 4.15
N ALA A 92 -8.57 6.39 3.40
CA ALA A 92 -7.86 6.31 2.13
C ALA A 92 -8.39 7.33 1.12
N ARG A 93 -9.72 7.43 0.93
CA ARG A 93 -10.32 8.38 -0.01
C ARG A 93 -10.18 9.83 0.44
N ARG A 94 -10.19 10.10 1.74
CA ARG A 94 -9.96 11.45 2.26
C ARG A 94 -8.55 11.95 1.93
N ARG A 95 -7.53 11.07 2.05
CA ARG A 95 -6.16 11.39 1.62
C ARG A 95 -6.12 11.72 0.13
N THR A 96 -6.71 10.89 -0.71
CA THR A 96 -6.74 11.10 -2.16
C THR A 96 -7.49 12.38 -2.54
N SER A 97 -8.64 12.66 -1.94
CA SER A 97 -9.39 13.90 -2.16
C SER A 97 -8.55 15.15 -1.86
N LEU A 98 -7.83 15.15 -0.74
CA LEU A 98 -6.95 16.26 -0.37
C LEU A 98 -5.79 16.44 -1.36
N LEU A 99 -5.19 15.36 -1.83
CA LEU A 99 -4.12 15.39 -2.83
C LEU A 99 -4.63 15.94 -4.17
N MET A 100 -5.74 15.39 -4.68
CA MET A 100 -6.31 15.77 -5.97
C MET A 100 -6.75 17.23 -6.03
N ASN A 101 -7.20 17.80 -4.90
CA ASN A 101 -7.57 19.21 -4.80
C ASN A 101 -6.34 20.16 -4.72
N ARG A 102 -5.12 19.65 -4.62
CA ARG A 102 -3.91 20.46 -4.52
C ARG A 102 -3.06 20.53 -5.78
N GLY A 103 -3.28 19.65 -6.73
CA GLY A 103 -2.58 19.72 -8.01
C GLY A 103 -2.32 18.38 -8.66
N PHE A 104 -1.25 18.30 -9.45
CA PHE A 104 -0.86 17.09 -10.15
C PHE A 104 -0.26 16.07 -9.18
N VAL A 105 -0.94 14.94 -9.01
CA VAL A 105 -0.58 13.90 -8.04
C VAL A 105 0.34 12.86 -8.68
N ILE A 106 1.49 12.64 -8.04
CA ILE A 106 2.38 11.51 -8.36
C ILE A 106 2.00 10.34 -7.45
N GLY A 107 1.67 9.21 -8.07
CA GLY A 107 1.27 7.99 -7.36
C GLY A 107 2.47 7.27 -6.74
N THR A 108 2.18 6.44 -5.73
CA THR A 108 3.17 5.67 -4.98
C THR A 108 2.90 4.16 -4.99
N GLY A 109 1.77 3.71 -5.52
CA GLY A 109 1.43 2.29 -5.63
C GLY A 109 2.41 1.54 -6.53
N ASP A 110 2.79 0.34 -6.12
CA ASP A 110 3.70 -0.52 -6.89
C ASP A 110 2.97 -1.65 -7.64
N LEU A 111 3.74 -2.36 -8.46
CA LEU A 111 3.21 -3.43 -9.32
C LEU A 111 2.57 -4.58 -8.52
N SER A 112 3.15 -4.94 -7.36
CA SER A 112 2.65 -6.05 -6.53
C SER A 112 1.32 -5.71 -5.88
N GLU A 113 1.18 -4.48 -5.38
CA GLU A 113 -0.10 -3.96 -4.86
C GLU A 113 -1.17 -3.95 -5.95
N LEU A 114 -0.82 -3.51 -7.16
CA LEU A 114 -1.73 -3.49 -8.30
C LEU A 114 -2.14 -4.91 -8.73
N ALA A 115 -1.23 -5.88 -8.71
CA ALA A 115 -1.53 -7.27 -9.03
C ALA A 115 -2.52 -7.88 -8.05
N LEU A 116 -2.29 -7.68 -6.75
CA LEU A 116 -3.13 -8.21 -5.67
C LEU A 116 -4.39 -7.38 -5.43
N GLY A 117 -4.51 -6.19 -6.04
CA GLY A 117 -5.53 -5.21 -5.71
C GLY A 117 -5.47 -4.78 -4.23
N TRP A 118 -4.26 -4.76 -3.65
CA TRP A 118 -4.03 -4.34 -2.28
C TRP A 118 -3.95 -2.82 -2.18
N CYS A 119 -5.07 -2.20 -2.45
CA CYS A 119 -5.29 -0.76 -2.44
C CYS A 119 -6.79 -0.50 -2.29
N THR A 120 -7.15 0.66 -1.80
CA THR A 120 -8.55 1.10 -1.78
C THR A 120 -8.93 1.65 -3.14
N PHE A 121 -9.98 1.10 -3.75
CA PHE A 121 -10.48 1.57 -5.03
C PHE A 121 -10.81 3.08 -4.99
N ASN A 122 -10.34 3.79 -6.00
CA ASN A 122 -10.49 5.23 -6.14
C ASN A 122 -9.88 6.04 -4.98
N ALA A 123 -8.79 5.52 -4.40
CA ALA A 123 -8.03 6.18 -3.34
C ALA A 123 -6.52 6.10 -3.63
N ASP A 124 -5.77 5.34 -2.85
CA ASP A 124 -4.31 5.25 -2.94
C ASP A 124 -3.79 4.67 -4.27
N HIS A 125 -4.60 3.94 -5.02
CA HIS A 125 -4.25 3.48 -6.37
C HIS A 125 -4.44 4.56 -7.45
N MET A 126 -5.04 5.71 -7.13
CA MET A 126 -5.33 6.78 -8.09
C MET A 126 -4.33 7.93 -8.01
N SER A 127 -3.90 8.36 -9.18
CA SER A 127 -3.02 9.52 -9.36
C SER A 127 -3.11 10.01 -10.80
N MET A 128 -2.48 11.13 -11.11
CA MET A 128 -2.35 11.57 -12.50
C MET A 128 -1.22 10.83 -13.22
N TYR A 129 -0.20 10.38 -12.47
CA TYR A 129 0.92 9.60 -13.00
C TYR A 129 1.53 8.74 -11.89
N ASN A 130 1.82 7.46 -12.18
CA ASN A 130 2.42 6.55 -11.20
C ASN A 130 3.77 5.99 -11.71
N PRO A 131 4.91 6.52 -11.24
CA PRO A 131 6.24 6.06 -11.69
C PRO A 131 6.57 4.62 -11.27
N ASN A 132 5.92 4.09 -10.22
CA ASN A 132 6.18 2.76 -9.69
C ASN A 132 5.24 1.68 -10.24
N SER A 133 4.37 2.01 -11.20
CA SER A 133 3.32 1.10 -11.70
C SER A 133 3.82 -0.23 -12.27
N SER A 134 5.09 -0.33 -12.67
CA SER A 134 5.72 -1.55 -13.17
C SER A 134 6.92 -2.03 -12.33
N ILE A 135 7.07 -1.53 -11.11
CA ILE A 135 8.14 -1.91 -10.19
C ILE A 135 7.54 -2.76 -9.06
N PRO A 136 7.92 -4.05 -8.92
CA PRO A 136 7.41 -4.90 -7.85
C PRO A 136 7.91 -4.45 -6.47
N LYS A 137 7.17 -4.77 -5.42
CA LYS A 137 7.45 -4.38 -4.02
C LYS A 137 8.86 -4.76 -3.59
N THR A 138 9.31 -5.96 -3.93
CA THR A 138 10.67 -6.43 -3.59
C THR A 138 11.75 -5.59 -4.25
N LEU A 139 11.53 -5.16 -5.49
CA LEU A 139 12.46 -4.28 -6.20
C LEU A 139 12.42 -2.85 -5.65
N VAL A 140 11.26 -2.33 -5.22
CA VAL A 140 11.18 -1.01 -4.57
C VAL A 140 12.08 -0.98 -3.34
N LYS A 141 12.00 -2.00 -2.48
CA LYS A 141 12.84 -2.10 -1.28
C LYS A 141 14.33 -2.12 -1.65
N PHE A 142 14.71 -2.98 -2.60
CA PHE A 142 16.10 -3.08 -3.08
C PHE A 142 16.60 -1.74 -3.63
N LEU A 143 15.79 -1.03 -4.40
CA LEU A 143 16.17 0.27 -4.97
C LEU A 143 16.36 1.34 -3.87
N VAL A 144 15.52 1.36 -2.84
CA VAL A 144 15.67 2.28 -1.71
C VAL A 144 16.99 2.00 -0.97
N GLU A 145 17.29 0.73 -0.68
CA GLU A 145 18.53 0.33 -0.03
C GLU A 145 19.77 0.66 -0.90
N TRP A 146 19.67 0.42 -2.21
CA TRP A 146 20.74 0.72 -3.16
C TRP A 146 21.01 2.23 -3.23
N VAL A 147 19.97 3.03 -3.36
CA VAL A 147 20.07 4.51 -3.43
C VAL A 147 20.64 5.05 -2.11
N ALA A 148 20.20 4.53 -0.96
CA ALA A 148 20.73 4.92 0.34
C ALA A 148 22.25 4.70 0.43
N ASN A 149 22.73 3.56 -0.08
CA ASN A 149 24.14 3.19 0.05
C ASN A 149 25.07 3.78 -1.03
N ASN A 150 24.51 4.22 -2.18
CA ASN A 150 25.31 4.64 -3.34
C ASN A 150 25.11 6.10 -3.76
N SER A 151 24.04 6.76 -3.31
CA SER A 151 23.67 8.09 -3.81
C SER A 151 23.55 9.16 -2.73
N TYR A 152 23.47 8.75 -1.47
CA TYR A 152 23.29 9.69 -0.35
C TYR A 152 24.24 9.41 0.80
N GLU A 153 24.65 10.50 1.47
CA GLU A 153 25.37 10.48 2.74
C GLU A 153 24.41 10.68 3.92
N GLU A 154 24.93 10.71 5.14
CA GLU A 154 24.14 11.03 6.33
C GLU A 154 23.63 12.48 6.30
N PRO A 155 22.42 12.77 6.77
CA PRO A 155 21.49 11.84 7.44
C PRO A 155 20.52 11.09 6.52
N ILE A 156 20.47 11.39 5.22
CA ILE A 156 19.48 10.82 4.27
C ILE A 156 19.65 9.30 4.19
N ARG A 157 20.88 8.81 4.16
CA ARG A 157 21.20 7.39 4.11
C ARG A 157 20.52 6.62 5.25
N SER A 158 20.74 7.05 6.48
CA SER A 158 20.13 6.38 7.66
C SER A 158 18.62 6.41 7.64
N ILE A 159 18.00 7.51 7.22
CA ILE A 159 16.55 7.65 7.12
C ILE A 159 15.99 6.67 6.08
N LEU A 160 16.59 6.57 4.90
CA LEU A 160 16.16 5.65 3.85
C LEU A 160 16.28 4.18 4.29
N LEU A 161 17.37 3.82 4.97
CA LEU A 161 17.56 2.47 5.48
C LEU A 161 16.54 2.13 6.59
N ASP A 162 16.23 3.07 7.49
CA ASP A 162 15.19 2.86 8.50
C ASP A 162 13.79 2.66 7.87
N ILE A 163 13.47 3.44 6.82
CA ILE A 163 12.22 3.25 6.05
C ILE A 163 12.20 1.87 5.38
N ALA A 164 13.29 1.45 4.72
CA ALA A 164 13.38 0.16 4.04
C ALA A 164 13.25 -1.05 5.00
N GLN A 165 13.66 -0.87 6.26
CA GLN A 165 13.57 -1.91 7.31
C GLN A 165 12.25 -1.87 8.08
N THR A 166 11.43 -0.83 7.89
CA THR A 166 10.12 -0.75 8.54
C THR A 166 9.20 -1.85 8.01
N VAL A 167 8.56 -2.57 8.94
CA VAL A 167 7.58 -3.60 8.58
C VAL A 167 6.42 -2.96 7.85
N ILE A 168 6.03 -3.55 6.72
CA ILE A 168 4.86 -3.07 5.96
C ILE A 168 3.60 -3.43 6.74
N SER A 169 2.91 -2.43 7.24
CA SER A 169 1.68 -2.58 8.03
C SER A 169 0.52 -1.78 7.42
N PRO A 170 -0.73 -2.19 7.65
CA PRO A 170 -1.90 -1.44 7.21
C PRO A 170 -2.09 -0.20 8.10
N GLU A 171 -1.71 0.98 7.61
CA GLU A 171 -1.83 2.27 8.32
C GLU A 171 -3.27 2.79 8.49
N LEU A 172 -4.26 2.04 8.01
CA LEU A 172 -5.67 2.45 8.07
C LEU A 172 -6.41 1.85 9.27
N LEU A 173 -5.87 0.79 9.89
CA LEU A 173 -6.45 0.19 11.09
C LEU A 173 -6.03 0.95 12.34
N PRO A 174 -6.90 1.09 13.34
CA PRO A 174 -6.56 1.82 14.56
C PRO A 174 -5.43 1.14 15.34
N LEU A 175 -4.53 1.94 15.90
CA LEU A 175 -3.44 1.45 16.75
C LEU A 175 -3.97 0.83 18.05
N GLY A 176 -3.18 -0.06 18.67
CA GLY A 176 -3.44 -0.59 20.00
C GLY A 176 -3.08 0.39 21.13
N GLU A 177 -3.25 -0.02 22.37
CA GLU A 177 -3.03 0.83 23.54
C GLU A 177 -1.60 1.41 23.65
N ASN A 178 -0.59 0.72 23.11
CA ASN A 178 0.81 1.13 23.16
C ASN A 178 1.32 1.71 21.83
N ASP A 179 0.45 2.20 20.97
CA ASP A 179 0.79 2.65 19.60
C ASP A 179 1.59 1.60 18.79
N GLN A 180 1.47 0.32 19.16
CA GLN A 180 2.13 -0.76 18.47
C GLN A 180 1.29 -1.21 17.27
N GLU A 181 1.97 -1.46 16.18
CA GLU A 181 1.39 -2.07 14.99
C GLU A 181 0.92 -3.48 15.28
N ILE A 182 -0.20 -3.81 14.72
CA ILE A 182 -0.96 -4.95 15.15
C ILE A 182 -0.88 -6.11 14.16
N GLN A 183 -0.66 -5.81 12.89
CA GLN A 183 -0.55 -6.82 11.84
C GLN A 183 0.42 -6.37 10.76
N SER A 184 1.28 -7.29 10.28
CA SER A 184 1.99 -7.04 9.04
C SER A 184 1.05 -7.26 7.85
N THR A 185 1.20 -6.46 6.81
CA THR A 185 0.47 -6.66 5.55
C THR A 185 0.70 -8.07 5.00
N GLU A 186 1.93 -8.59 5.10
CA GLU A 186 2.25 -9.95 4.66
C GLU A 186 1.52 -11.05 5.45
N ALA A 187 1.14 -10.82 6.70
CA ALA A 187 0.29 -11.76 7.43
C ALA A 187 -1.10 -11.89 6.80
N SER A 188 -1.59 -10.82 6.18
CA SER A 188 -2.91 -10.80 5.53
C SER A 188 -2.89 -11.24 4.08
N VAL A 189 -1.94 -10.76 3.28
CA VAL A 189 -1.90 -11.03 1.83
C VAL A 189 -0.90 -12.11 1.43
N GLY A 190 0.10 -12.38 2.25
CA GLY A 190 1.21 -13.28 1.98
C GLY A 190 2.52 -12.56 1.65
N PRO A 191 3.63 -13.31 1.61
CA PRO A 191 4.96 -12.76 1.33
C PRO A 191 5.06 -12.18 -0.08
N TYR A 192 5.50 -10.92 -0.18
CA TYR A 192 5.66 -10.26 -1.48
C TYR A 192 6.70 -10.95 -2.38
N GLU A 193 7.73 -11.59 -1.84
CA GLU A 193 8.67 -12.35 -2.66
C GLU A 193 8.00 -13.49 -3.45
N LEU A 194 7.00 -14.15 -2.86
CA LEU A 194 6.22 -15.17 -3.56
C LEU A 194 5.29 -14.56 -4.60
N HIS A 195 4.62 -13.48 -4.25
CA HIS A 195 3.71 -12.81 -5.18
C HIS A 195 4.43 -12.23 -6.40
N ASP A 196 5.60 -11.63 -6.21
CA ASP A 196 6.42 -11.10 -7.30
C ASP A 196 6.96 -12.23 -8.20
N PHE A 197 7.33 -13.36 -7.62
CA PHE A 197 7.69 -14.58 -8.35
C PHE A 197 6.51 -15.11 -9.17
N PHE A 198 5.32 -15.26 -8.55
CA PHE A 198 4.12 -15.74 -9.24
C PHE A 198 3.72 -14.80 -10.37
N LEU A 199 3.69 -13.50 -10.11
CA LEU A 199 3.36 -12.47 -11.09
C LEU A 199 4.29 -12.51 -12.29
N TYR A 200 5.60 -12.62 -12.07
CA TYR A 200 6.58 -12.70 -13.15
C TYR A 200 6.31 -13.91 -14.05
N HIS A 201 6.14 -15.08 -13.48
CA HIS A 201 5.93 -16.30 -14.25
C HIS A 201 4.55 -16.35 -14.92
N TRP A 202 3.54 -15.79 -14.28
CA TRP A 202 2.19 -15.68 -14.83
C TRP A 202 2.16 -14.74 -16.05
N ILE A 203 2.67 -13.52 -15.90
CA ILE A 203 2.54 -12.48 -16.94
C ILE A 203 3.65 -12.62 -18.00
N ARG A 204 4.91 -12.74 -17.58
CA ARG A 204 6.04 -12.74 -18.53
C ARG A 204 6.17 -14.04 -19.28
N ASN A 205 5.96 -15.16 -18.60
CA ASN A 205 6.19 -16.49 -19.16
C ASN A 205 4.90 -17.20 -19.58
N SER A 206 3.74 -16.65 -19.23
CA SER A 206 2.42 -17.27 -19.47
C SER A 206 2.33 -18.72 -18.97
N PHE A 207 2.95 -19.01 -17.82
CA PHE A 207 2.91 -20.34 -17.23
C PHE A 207 1.60 -20.54 -16.49
N ASN A 208 1.07 -21.76 -16.57
CA ASN A 208 -0.10 -22.16 -15.78
C ASN A 208 0.26 -22.31 -14.28
N PRO A 209 -0.73 -22.30 -13.38
CA PRO A 209 -0.48 -22.37 -11.94
C PRO A 209 0.32 -23.58 -11.51
N GLU A 210 0.11 -24.77 -12.13
CA GLU A 210 0.83 -26.01 -11.79
C GLU A 210 2.32 -25.88 -12.09
N LYS A 211 2.67 -25.27 -13.24
CA LYS A 211 4.08 -25.02 -13.59
C LYS A 211 4.71 -23.97 -12.68
N ILE A 212 3.97 -22.93 -12.32
CA ILE A 212 4.44 -21.90 -11.38
C ILE A 212 4.71 -22.55 -10.02
N LEU A 213 3.79 -23.37 -9.51
CA LEU A 213 3.97 -24.09 -8.25
C LEU A 213 5.21 -25.01 -8.30
N PHE A 214 5.36 -25.77 -9.37
CA PHE A 214 6.53 -26.64 -9.56
C PHE A 214 7.83 -25.82 -9.50
N LEU A 215 7.92 -24.70 -10.21
CA LEU A 215 9.10 -23.85 -10.18
C LEU A 215 9.35 -23.26 -8.79
N ALA A 216 8.29 -22.87 -8.07
CA ALA A 216 8.42 -22.36 -6.71
C ALA A 216 9.01 -23.40 -5.74
N THR A 217 8.66 -24.70 -5.89
CA THR A 217 9.26 -25.77 -5.08
C THR A 217 10.74 -26.00 -5.36
N GLN A 218 11.25 -25.56 -6.51
CA GLN A 218 12.67 -25.68 -6.89
C GLN A 218 13.45 -24.38 -6.63
N THR A 219 12.78 -23.31 -6.19
CA THR A 219 13.39 -22.00 -6.00
C THR A 219 13.84 -21.83 -4.55
N LYS A 220 15.02 -21.24 -4.36
CA LYS A 220 15.51 -20.83 -3.05
C LYS A 220 15.02 -19.40 -2.79
N PHE A 221 14.04 -19.25 -1.90
CA PHE A 221 13.57 -17.97 -1.38
C PHE A 221 14.39 -17.50 -0.17
N HIS A 222 14.16 -16.27 0.27
CA HIS A 222 14.79 -15.74 1.49
C HIS A 222 14.42 -16.53 2.74
N LYS A 223 13.14 -16.98 2.79
CA LYS A 223 12.65 -17.87 3.85
C LYS A 223 12.33 -19.25 3.26
N PRO A 224 12.49 -20.33 4.01
CA PRO A 224 11.99 -21.63 3.58
C PRO A 224 10.46 -21.63 3.63
N TYR A 225 9.84 -22.18 2.59
CA TYR A 225 8.39 -22.41 2.51
C TYR A 225 8.12 -23.89 2.25
N THR A 226 7.11 -24.42 2.90
CA THR A 226 6.60 -25.77 2.62
C THR A 226 5.79 -25.77 1.30
N ASN A 227 5.67 -26.92 0.67
CA ASN A 227 4.85 -27.05 -0.54
C ASN A 227 3.37 -26.66 -0.30
N ILE A 228 2.88 -26.87 0.92
CA ILE A 228 1.52 -26.49 1.31
C ILE A 228 1.39 -24.97 1.33
N GLU A 229 2.32 -24.28 1.96
CA GLU A 229 2.33 -22.79 1.99
C GLU A 229 2.46 -22.20 0.59
N LEU A 230 3.38 -22.72 -0.24
CA LEU A 230 3.55 -22.27 -1.63
C LEU A 230 2.23 -22.39 -2.41
N LYS A 231 1.53 -23.53 -2.27
CA LYS A 231 0.23 -23.72 -2.91
C LYS A 231 -0.82 -22.75 -2.38
N GLN A 232 -0.94 -22.60 -1.06
CA GLN A 232 -1.91 -21.69 -0.43
C GLN A 232 -1.71 -20.24 -0.89
N TRP A 233 -0.46 -19.77 -0.96
CA TRP A 233 -0.17 -18.42 -1.42
C TRP A 233 -0.37 -18.24 -2.92
N LEU A 234 -0.10 -19.26 -3.74
CA LEU A 234 -0.40 -19.21 -5.17
C LEU A 234 -1.91 -19.18 -5.41
N ASP A 235 -2.70 -20.02 -4.73
CA ASP A 235 -4.17 -20.01 -4.82
C ASP A 235 -4.72 -18.62 -4.43
N LYS A 236 -4.20 -18.04 -3.34
CA LYS A 236 -4.58 -16.69 -2.90
C LYS A 236 -4.17 -15.61 -3.90
N PHE A 237 -2.98 -15.71 -4.49
CA PHE A 237 -2.54 -14.81 -5.56
C PHE A 237 -3.51 -14.85 -6.73
N MET A 238 -3.82 -16.04 -7.26
CA MET A 238 -4.74 -16.20 -8.39
C MET A 238 -6.12 -15.66 -8.06
N GLN A 239 -6.69 -16.03 -6.91
CA GLN A 239 -7.99 -15.52 -6.47
C GLN A 239 -8.02 -14.00 -6.46
N ARG A 240 -7.02 -13.36 -5.83
CA ARG A 240 -6.96 -11.90 -5.77
C ARG A 240 -6.70 -11.26 -7.14
N PHE A 241 -5.79 -11.83 -7.91
CA PHE A 241 -5.45 -11.31 -9.24
C PHE A 241 -6.70 -11.19 -10.12
N PHE A 242 -7.57 -12.19 -10.13
CA PHE A 242 -8.81 -12.14 -10.89
C PHE A 242 -9.89 -11.27 -10.22
N SER A 243 -10.20 -11.51 -8.97
CA SER A 243 -11.30 -10.80 -8.27
C SER A 243 -11.08 -9.30 -8.14
N GLN A 244 -9.82 -8.83 -8.20
CA GLN A 244 -9.48 -7.41 -8.09
C GLN A 244 -9.22 -6.73 -9.44
N GLN A 245 -9.55 -7.37 -10.55
CA GLN A 245 -9.35 -6.82 -11.90
C GLN A 245 -10.03 -5.46 -12.09
N TYR A 246 -11.21 -5.25 -11.53
CA TYR A 246 -11.94 -3.98 -11.65
C TYR A 246 -11.10 -2.76 -11.19
N LYS A 247 -10.20 -2.93 -10.23
CA LYS A 247 -9.29 -1.88 -9.78
C LYS A 247 -8.25 -1.55 -10.86
N ARG A 248 -7.76 -2.55 -11.56
CA ARG A 248 -6.75 -2.36 -12.61
C ARG A 248 -7.29 -1.70 -13.87
N SER A 249 -8.59 -1.81 -14.12
CA SER A 249 -9.25 -1.17 -15.28
C SER A 249 -9.13 0.36 -15.27
N THR A 250 -8.85 0.96 -14.12
CA THR A 250 -8.78 2.42 -13.91
C THR A 250 -7.39 2.90 -13.50
N LEU A 251 -6.34 2.11 -13.74
CA LEU A 251 -4.99 2.50 -13.34
C LEU A 251 -4.51 3.79 -14.02
N PRO A 252 -3.77 4.65 -13.29
CA PRO A 252 -3.11 5.82 -13.87
C PRO A 252 -2.02 5.44 -14.86
N ASP A 253 -1.60 6.41 -15.67
CA ASP A 253 -0.44 6.28 -16.53
C ASP A 253 0.84 6.13 -15.70
N GLY A 254 1.78 5.37 -16.24
CA GLY A 254 3.10 5.17 -15.65
C GLY A 254 4.06 4.49 -16.65
N PRO A 255 5.36 4.50 -16.37
CA PRO A 255 6.34 3.91 -17.26
C PRO A 255 6.36 2.40 -17.13
N LYS A 256 6.65 1.71 -18.22
CA LYS A 256 7.04 0.30 -18.18
C LYS A 256 8.55 0.22 -18.01
N VAL A 257 8.99 0.05 -16.76
CA VAL A 257 10.43 -0.03 -16.42
C VAL A 257 10.96 -1.44 -16.61
N GLY A 258 10.22 -2.43 -16.13
CA GLY A 258 10.59 -3.85 -16.25
C GLY A 258 9.88 -4.55 -17.41
N THR A 259 9.96 -5.88 -17.41
CA THR A 259 9.33 -6.74 -18.42
C THR A 259 7.87 -7.05 -18.13
N VAL A 260 7.39 -6.77 -16.92
CA VAL A 260 6.00 -6.97 -16.47
C VAL A 260 5.35 -5.62 -16.22
N SER A 261 4.15 -5.44 -16.74
CA SER A 261 3.27 -4.31 -16.49
C SER A 261 1.83 -4.77 -16.54
N LEU A 262 0.96 -4.09 -15.81
CA LEU A 262 -0.48 -4.39 -15.74
C LEU A 262 -1.31 -3.21 -16.28
N SER A 263 -0.71 -2.34 -17.10
CA SER A 263 -1.43 -1.20 -17.68
C SER A 263 -2.60 -1.68 -18.56
N PRO A 264 -3.84 -1.20 -18.30
CA PRO A 264 -5.01 -1.59 -19.08
C PRO A 264 -4.97 -1.02 -20.52
N ARG A 265 -4.06 -0.09 -20.80
CA ARG A 265 -3.93 0.57 -22.11
C ARG A 265 -3.18 -0.27 -23.13
N GLY A 266 -2.46 -1.32 -22.71
CA GLY A 266 -1.73 -2.15 -23.68
C GLY A 266 -1.13 -3.43 -23.12
N ASP A 267 -0.77 -3.46 -21.83
CA ASP A 267 -0.04 -4.59 -21.26
C ASP A 267 -0.95 -5.71 -20.74
N TRP A 268 -2.04 -5.35 -20.05
CA TRP A 268 -2.96 -6.33 -19.48
C TRP A 268 -4.40 -5.87 -19.61
N ARG A 269 -5.14 -6.49 -20.52
CA ARG A 269 -6.58 -6.22 -20.74
C ARG A 269 -7.38 -7.45 -20.36
N MET A 270 -8.29 -7.28 -19.42
CA MET A 270 -9.16 -8.34 -18.93
C MET A 270 -10.49 -7.73 -18.50
N PRO A 271 -11.63 -8.40 -18.71
CA PRO A 271 -12.91 -7.95 -18.17
C PRO A 271 -12.87 -7.81 -16.65
N SER A 272 -13.56 -6.78 -16.13
CA SER A 272 -13.60 -6.51 -14.68
C SER A 272 -14.43 -7.51 -13.89
N ASP A 273 -15.32 -8.22 -14.56
CA ASP A 273 -16.21 -9.24 -14.02
C ASP A 273 -15.70 -10.67 -14.22
N ILE A 274 -14.45 -10.83 -14.63
CA ILE A 274 -13.84 -12.15 -14.79
C ILE A 274 -13.82 -12.89 -13.47
N ASN A 275 -14.17 -14.15 -13.50
CA ASN A 275 -14.18 -15.01 -12.34
C ASN A 275 -13.02 -16.00 -12.40
N HIS A 276 -12.43 -16.29 -11.26
CA HIS A 276 -11.47 -17.37 -11.09
C HIS A 276 -12.27 -18.66 -10.91
N LEU A 277 -12.15 -19.57 -11.86
CA LEU A 277 -12.72 -20.92 -11.79
C LEU A 277 -11.81 -21.82 -10.99
#